data_566d191c64b4336ee4947c159cbab567
#
_entry.id   566d191c64b4336ee4947c159cbab567
#
_cell.length_a   1.000
_cell.length_b   1.000
_cell.length_c   1.000
_cell.angle_alpha   90.00
_cell.angle_beta   90.00
_cell.angle_gamma   90.00
#
_symmetry.space_group_name_H-M   'P 1'
#
loop_
_entity.id
_entity.type
_entity.pdbx_description
1 polymer ?
#
loop_
_entity_poly.entity_id
_entity_poly.type
_entity_poly.pdbx_seq_one_letter_code
_entity_poly.pdbx_strand_id
1 'polypeptide(L)'
;MADLKHQIASAVDASQDEIISFIQTLVQSPSLANDEADVQSIILNKLESLGLKAEKVPVHFDELMDHPAFNDDGYSPDSRYNVVGHWENTGNGKSLILNGHVDVVPTGDEKLWSDSPWSGKVEHGKLYGRGSCDMKAGLASGIFAIQILQEIEFIPTGNVMVQSVVGEESGSCGTLANVVKGYSADGAVILEPTSLNICPIHSGALNFRLIILGKATHGAMRLKGVSAIEKTHLIHQSILGFEQERNSAYQSDYFKSYSQAAPINLGTIQGG
;
A
#
# COMPACT_ATOMS: atom_id res chain seq x y z
N MET A 1 -4.71 -29.80 16.04
CA MET A 1 -4.25 -28.40 16.00
C MET A 1 -2.75 -28.26 16.27
N ALA A 2 -2.17 -28.88 17.31
CA ALA A 2 -0.71 -28.77 17.54
C ALA A 2 0.13 -29.36 16.39
N ASP A 3 -0.30 -30.48 15.82
CA ASP A 3 0.33 -31.14 14.69
C ASP A 3 0.30 -30.26 13.42
N LEU A 4 -0.83 -29.65 13.08
CA LEU A 4 -0.96 -28.74 11.92
C LEU A 4 -0.05 -27.52 12.06
N LYS A 5 0.06 -26.91 13.25
CA LYS A 5 0.98 -25.78 13.46
C LYS A 5 2.44 -26.17 13.24
N HIS A 6 2.82 -27.37 13.67
CA HIS A 6 4.16 -27.89 13.45
C HIS A 6 4.43 -28.16 11.96
N GLN A 7 3.47 -28.76 11.25
CA GLN A 7 3.58 -28.96 9.80
C GLN A 7 3.74 -27.66 9.05
N ILE A 8 2.92 -26.64 9.35
CA ILE A 8 3.03 -25.30 8.76
C ILE A 8 4.43 -24.70 9.03
N ALA A 9 4.88 -24.70 10.30
CA ALA A 9 6.18 -24.13 10.64
C ALA A 9 7.33 -24.83 9.90
N SER A 10 7.31 -26.17 9.83
CA SER A 10 8.32 -26.94 9.10
C SER A 10 8.31 -26.65 7.60
N ALA A 11 7.13 -26.50 7.00
CA ALA A 11 7.01 -26.17 5.58
C ALA A 11 7.48 -24.73 5.29
N VAL A 12 7.17 -23.76 6.18
CA VAL A 12 7.69 -22.39 6.09
C VAL A 12 9.22 -22.39 6.14
N ASP A 13 9.81 -23.11 7.10
CA ASP A 13 11.28 -23.21 7.24
C ASP A 13 11.92 -23.84 5.99
N ALA A 14 11.29 -24.86 5.42
CA ALA A 14 11.77 -25.51 4.19
C ALA A 14 11.67 -24.59 2.94
N SER A 15 10.71 -23.68 2.90
CA SER A 15 10.47 -22.76 1.78
C SER A 15 11.16 -21.41 1.94
N GLN A 16 11.97 -21.21 2.98
CA GLN A 16 12.54 -19.91 3.34
C GLN A 16 13.29 -19.25 2.18
N ASP A 17 14.16 -20.01 1.50
CA ASP A 17 14.96 -19.48 0.39
C ASP A 17 14.09 -19.07 -0.80
N GLU A 18 13.02 -19.82 -1.10
CA GLU A 18 12.08 -19.48 -2.16
C GLU A 18 11.29 -18.22 -1.81
N ILE A 19 10.81 -18.09 -0.58
CA ILE A 19 10.11 -16.91 -0.09
C ILE A 19 11.00 -15.66 -0.23
N ILE A 20 12.24 -15.73 0.26
CA ILE A 20 13.20 -14.64 0.17
C ILE A 20 13.49 -14.28 -1.28
N SER A 21 13.75 -15.27 -2.14
CA SER A 21 14.01 -15.06 -3.57
C SER A 21 12.83 -14.38 -4.28
N PHE A 22 11.60 -14.78 -3.95
CA PHE A 22 10.40 -14.16 -4.52
C PHE A 22 10.27 -12.71 -4.07
N ILE A 23 10.45 -12.41 -2.78
CA ILE A 23 10.42 -11.03 -2.27
C ILE A 23 11.52 -10.19 -2.94
N GLN A 24 12.74 -10.75 -3.13
CA GLN A 24 13.80 -10.06 -3.87
C GLN A 24 13.35 -9.70 -5.29
N THR A 25 12.73 -10.65 -6.00
CA THR A 25 12.22 -10.43 -7.35
C THR A 25 11.19 -9.28 -7.38
N LEU A 26 10.27 -9.24 -6.41
CA LEU A 26 9.30 -8.16 -6.30
C LEU A 26 9.95 -6.81 -6.03
N VAL A 27 10.95 -6.75 -5.14
CA VAL A 27 11.67 -5.52 -4.80
C VAL A 27 12.52 -5.03 -5.98
N GLN A 28 13.13 -5.94 -6.72
CA GLN A 28 13.93 -5.65 -7.91
C GLN A 28 13.11 -5.20 -9.11
N SER A 29 11.79 -5.37 -9.07
CA SER A 29 10.86 -4.82 -10.05
C SER A 29 10.33 -3.46 -9.52
N PRO A 30 10.82 -2.32 -10.02
CA PRO A 30 10.28 -1.02 -9.66
C PRO A 30 8.77 -0.95 -9.93
N SER A 31 8.04 -0.29 -9.04
CA SER A 31 6.58 -0.19 -9.15
C SER A 31 6.09 1.12 -8.52
N LEU A 32 6.64 2.23 -8.98
CA LEU A 32 6.09 3.54 -8.64
C LEU A 32 4.66 3.66 -9.17
N ALA A 33 3.88 4.57 -8.61
CA ALA A 33 2.53 4.82 -9.09
C ALA A 33 2.52 5.03 -10.62
N ASN A 34 1.63 4.33 -11.31
CA ASN A 34 1.51 4.25 -12.79
C ASN A 34 2.59 3.41 -13.51
N ASP A 35 3.43 2.67 -12.78
CA ASP A 35 4.47 1.79 -13.34
C ASP A 35 4.43 0.41 -12.65
N GLU A 36 3.22 -0.10 -12.36
CA GLU A 36 3.02 -1.31 -11.58
C GLU A 36 2.89 -2.58 -12.47
N ALA A 37 2.82 -2.44 -13.79
CA ALA A 37 2.45 -3.53 -14.71
C ALA A 37 3.42 -4.74 -14.66
N ASP A 38 4.72 -4.49 -14.53
CA ASP A 38 5.73 -5.55 -14.51
C ASP A 38 5.62 -6.39 -13.24
N VAL A 39 5.52 -5.74 -12.07
CA VAL A 39 5.37 -6.45 -10.81
C VAL A 39 4.03 -7.19 -10.73
N GLN A 40 2.95 -6.64 -11.28
CA GLN A 40 1.66 -7.32 -11.39
C GLN A 40 1.75 -8.57 -12.28
N SER A 41 2.55 -8.54 -13.35
CA SER A 41 2.78 -9.72 -14.19
C SER A 41 3.53 -10.82 -13.44
N ILE A 42 4.47 -10.47 -12.58
CA ILE A 42 5.16 -11.44 -11.70
C ILE A 42 4.16 -12.10 -10.74
N ILE A 43 3.27 -11.31 -10.13
CA ILE A 43 2.24 -11.82 -9.22
C ILE A 43 1.26 -12.72 -9.97
N LEU A 44 0.77 -12.30 -11.15
CA LEU A 44 -0.13 -13.11 -11.97
C LEU A 44 0.47 -14.50 -12.24
N ASN A 45 1.71 -14.53 -12.75
CA ASN A 45 2.40 -15.78 -13.05
C ASN A 45 2.58 -16.67 -11.80
N LYS A 46 2.89 -16.07 -10.64
CA LYS A 46 3.01 -16.82 -9.38
C LYS A 46 1.68 -17.43 -8.97
N LEU A 47 0.57 -16.69 -9.02
CA LEU A 47 -0.75 -17.21 -8.67
C LEU A 47 -1.21 -18.32 -9.64
N GLU A 48 -0.97 -18.16 -10.94
CA GLU A 48 -1.25 -19.21 -11.93
C GLU A 48 -0.40 -20.46 -11.69
N SER A 49 0.87 -20.30 -11.32
CA SER A 49 1.76 -21.46 -11.01
C SER A 49 1.30 -22.26 -9.80
N LEU A 50 0.57 -21.64 -8.88
CA LEU A 50 -0.08 -22.29 -7.74
C LEU A 50 -1.44 -22.90 -8.08
N GLY A 51 -1.84 -22.87 -9.36
CA GLY A 51 -3.13 -23.40 -9.80
C GLY A 51 -4.34 -22.55 -9.40
N LEU A 52 -4.16 -21.31 -9.01
CA LEU A 52 -5.26 -20.38 -8.76
C LEU A 52 -5.82 -19.90 -10.11
N LYS A 53 -7.12 -19.68 -10.13
CA LYS A 53 -7.75 -18.95 -11.24
C LYS A 53 -7.43 -17.47 -11.10
N ALA A 54 -6.41 -17.00 -11.80
CA ALA A 54 -5.95 -15.64 -11.72
C ALA A 54 -6.42 -14.80 -12.92
N GLU A 55 -6.73 -13.53 -12.67
CA GLU A 55 -7.20 -12.60 -13.70
C GLU A 55 -6.66 -11.18 -13.47
N LYS A 56 -6.54 -10.44 -14.59
CA LYS A 56 -6.27 -9.00 -14.57
C LYS A 56 -7.58 -8.24 -14.44
N VAL A 57 -7.64 -7.33 -13.50
CA VAL A 57 -8.80 -6.46 -13.25
C VAL A 57 -8.41 -5.02 -13.55
N PRO A 58 -8.72 -4.49 -14.74
CA PRO A 58 -8.39 -3.11 -15.08
C PRO A 58 -9.02 -2.12 -14.12
N VAL A 59 -8.29 -1.03 -13.83
CA VAL A 59 -8.78 0.10 -13.04
C VAL A 59 -9.33 1.15 -14.00
N HIS A 60 -10.62 1.44 -13.89
CA HIS A 60 -11.31 2.43 -14.72
C HIS A 60 -11.85 3.56 -13.86
N PHE A 61 -11.29 4.77 -13.97
CA PHE A 61 -11.69 5.91 -13.13
C PHE A 61 -13.13 6.37 -13.38
N ASP A 62 -13.64 6.21 -14.59
CA ASP A 62 -15.04 6.49 -14.93
C ASP A 62 -16.04 5.59 -14.17
N GLU A 63 -15.63 4.38 -13.79
CA GLU A 63 -16.43 3.50 -12.91
C GLU A 63 -16.32 3.87 -11.42
N LEU A 64 -15.31 4.65 -11.04
CA LEU A 64 -14.96 4.94 -9.64
C LEU A 64 -15.32 6.36 -9.21
N MET A 65 -15.34 7.33 -10.13
CA MET A 65 -15.37 8.77 -9.84
C MET A 65 -16.61 9.22 -9.05
N ASP A 66 -17.73 8.52 -9.17
CA ASP A 66 -18.95 8.82 -8.41
C ASP A 66 -18.97 8.15 -7.02
N HIS A 67 -17.99 7.30 -6.70
CA HIS A 67 -17.93 6.64 -5.41
C HIS A 67 -17.34 7.58 -4.34
N PRO A 68 -17.97 7.70 -3.15
CA PRO A 68 -17.51 8.65 -2.11
C PRO A 68 -16.10 8.40 -1.57
N ALA A 69 -15.54 7.19 -1.77
CA ALA A 69 -14.18 6.85 -1.40
C ALA A 69 -13.17 7.07 -2.55
N PHE A 70 -13.62 7.53 -3.73
CA PHE A 70 -12.70 7.78 -4.84
C PHE A 70 -11.83 9.00 -4.54
N ASN A 71 -10.54 8.82 -4.76
CA ASN A 71 -9.55 9.88 -4.73
C ASN A 71 -8.72 9.81 -6.02
N ASP A 72 -8.79 10.89 -6.81
CA ASP A 72 -7.99 11.03 -8.02
C ASP A 72 -6.52 11.24 -7.63
N ASP A 73 -5.68 10.27 -7.93
CA ASP A 73 -4.25 10.30 -7.63
C ASP A 73 -3.43 11.10 -8.66
N GLY A 74 -4.08 11.56 -9.73
CA GLY A 74 -3.47 12.36 -10.80
C GLY A 74 -2.68 11.55 -11.82
N TYR A 75 -2.76 10.22 -11.78
CA TYR A 75 -2.15 9.33 -12.76
C TYR A 75 -3.17 8.78 -13.75
N SER A 76 -2.71 8.40 -14.97
CA SER A 76 -3.60 7.75 -15.94
C SER A 76 -3.98 6.34 -15.48
N PRO A 77 -5.25 5.93 -15.58
CA PRO A 77 -5.64 4.55 -15.33
C PRO A 77 -5.33 3.58 -16.48
N ASP A 78 -4.96 4.07 -17.68
CA ASP A 78 -4.98 3.32 -18.94
C ASP A 78 -4.17 2.01 -18.96
N SER A 79 -3.11 1.91 -18.17
CA SER A 79 -2.27 0.70 -18.09
C SER A 79 -2.36 -0.02 -16.75
N ARG A 80 -3.16 0.50 -15.82
CA ARG A 80 -3.22 0.02 -14.45
C ARG A 80 -4.25 -1.09 -14.29
N TYR A 81 -3.86 -2.17 -13.65
CA TYR A 81 -4.75 -3.29 -13.34
C TYR A 81 -4.32 -3.96 -12.03
N ASN A 82 -5.30 -4.44 -11.30
CA ASN A 82 -5.08 -5.37 -10.21
C ASN A 82 -4.90 -6.79 -10.75
N VAL A 83 -4.33 -7.65 -9.92
CA VAL A 83 -4.37 -9.10 -10.13
C VAL A 83 -5.19 -9.72 -9.02
N VAL A 84 -6.17 -10.52 -9.40
CA VAL A 84 -7.03 -11.25 -8.46
C VAL A 84 -6.89 -12.75 -8.72
N GLY A 85 -6.48 -13.51 -7.70
CA GLY A 85 -6.35 -14.95 -7.77
C GLY A 85 -7.35 -15.64 -6.85
N HIS A 86 -8.07 -16.64 -7.38
CA HIS A 86 -9.09 -17.39 -6.66
C HIS A 86 -8.62 -18.80 -6.37
N TRP A 87 -8.58 -19.17 -5.10
CA TRP A 87 -8.50 -20.54 -4.65
C TRP A 87 -9.91 -21.01 -4.28
N GLU A 88 -10.59 -21.57 -5.29
CA GLU A 88 -11.98 -21.99 -5.16
C GLU A 88 -12.07 -23.34 -4.42
N ASN A 89 -13.00 -23.45 -3.51
CA ASN A 89 -13.27 -24.64 -2.73
C ASN A 89 -14.77 -24.94 -2.71
N THR A 90 -15.13 -26.22 -2.62
CA THR A 90 -16.51 -26.68 -2.65
C THR A 90 -17.17 -26.74 -1.26
N GLY A 91 -16.46 -26.36 -0.22
CA GLY A 91 -16.96 -26.36 1.15
C GLY A 91 -17.87 -25.16 1.45
N ASN A 92 -18.53 -25.24 2.61
CA ASN A 92 -19.43 -24.19 3.11
C ASN A 92 -18.76 -23.30 4.17
N GLY A 93 -17.44 -23.25 4.18
CA GLY A 93 -16.68 -22.40 5.09
C GLY A 93 -16.75 -20.92 4.72
N LYS A 94 -16.36 -20.08 5.66
CA LYS A 94 -16.25 -18.65 5.41
C LYS A 94 -15.14 -18.34 4.44
N SER A 95 -15.39 -17.36 3.58
CA SER A 95 -14.44 -16.88 2.58
C SER A 95 -13.49 -15.83 3.15
N LEU A 96 -12.29 -15.73 2.55
CA LEU A 96 -11.24 -14.82 2.99
C LEU A 96 -10.61 -14.11 1.80
N ILE A 97 -10.42 -12.80 1.93
CA ILE A 97 -9.56 -12.00 1.05
C ILE A 97 -8.22 -11.77 1.75
N LEU A 98 -7.13 -11.98 1.00
CA LEU A 98 -5.78 -11.53 1.32
C LEU A 98 -5.47 -10.37 0.37
N ASN A 99 -5.42 -9.14 0.87
CA ASN A 99 -5.24 -7.94 0.06
C ASN A 99 -3.88 -7.30 0.37
N GLY A 100 -3.17 -6.89 -0.68
CA GLY A 100 -1.91 -6.16 -0.55
C GLY A 100 -1.59 -5.37 -1.82
N HIS A 101 -0.94 -4.22 -1.66
CA HIS A 101 -0.53 -3.38 -2.77
C HIS A 101 0.88 -3.69 -3.28
N VAL A 102 1.12 -3.36 -4.55
CA VAL A 102 2.43 -3.54 -5.20
C VAL A 102 3.12 -2.23 -5.48
N ASP A 103 2.37 -1.14 -5.55
CA ASP A 103 2.93 0.19 -5.75
C ASP A 103 3.74 0.64 -4.52
N VAL A 104 4.64 1.57 -4.74
CA VAL A 104 5.54 2.08 -3.71
C VAL A 104 5.72 3.59 -3.86
N VAL A 105 5.96 4.27 -2.74
CA VAL A 105 6.31 5.68 -2.74
C VAL A 105 7.67 5.93 -3.42
N PRO A 106 7.93 7.15 -3.94
CA PRO A 106 9.20 7.50 -4.54
C PRO A 106 10.41 7.21 -3.65
N THR A 107 11.53 6.86 -4.26
CA THR A 107 12.79 6.55 -3.56
C THR A 107 13.46 7.76 -2.91
N GLY A 108 13.08 8.97 -3.34
CA GLY A 108 13.79 10.19 -2.98
C GLY A 108 15.13 10.28 -3.71
N ASP A 109 16.11 10.96 -3.10
CA ASP A 109 17.47 11.04 -3.67
C ASP A 109 18.19 9.70 -3.45
N GLU A 110 18.42 8.98 -4.54
CA GLU A 110 19.07 7.66 -4.51
C GLU A 110 20.51 7.70 -3.97
N LYS A 111 21.16 8.87 -3.96
CA LYS A 111 22.49 9.04 -3.35
C LYS A 111 22.48 8.88 -1.82
N LEU A 112 21.32 8.97 -1.18
CA LEU A 112 21.14 8.77 0.24
C LEU A 112 20.96 7.29 0.62
N TRP A 113 20.85 6.39 -0.37
CA TRP A 113 20.75 4.96 -0.16
C TRP A 113 22.14 4.33 -0.12
N SER A 114 22.38 3.39 0.79
CA SER A 114 23.65 2.64 0.86
C SER A 114 23.82 1.67 -0.30
N ASP A 115 22.72 1.08 -0.77
CA ASP A 115 22.63 0.23 -1.96
C ASP A 115 21.48 0.75 -2.82
N SER A 116 21.38 0.34 -4.09
CA SER A 116 20.22 0.74 -4.91
C SER A 116 18.89 0.44 -4.20
N PRO A 117 17.90 1.35 -4.22
CA PRO A 117 16.58 1.08 -3.65
C PRO A 117 15.89 -0.16 -4.25
N TRP A 118 16.35 -0.61 -5.41
CA TRP A 118 15.86 -1.80 -6.11
C TRP A 118 16.80 -3.01 -6.00
N SER A 119 17.75 -2.97 -5.08
CA SER A 119 18.75 -4.05 -4.96
C SER A 119 18.16 -5.39 -4.51
N GLY A 120 17.15 -5.38 -3.65
CA GLY A 120 16.69 -6.60 -2.98
C GLY A 120 17.79 -7.28 -2.17
N LYS A 121 18.80 -6.52 -1.72
CA LYS A 121 19.95 -7.06 -0.99
C LYS A 121 19.52 -7.76 0.28
N VAL A 122 20.02 -8.97 0.50
CA VAL A 122 19.84 -9.71 1.77
C VAL A 122 21.15 -9.66 2.54
N GLU A 123 21.11 -9.11 3.74
CA GLU A 123 22.27 -8.99 4.61
C GLU A 123 21.84 -9.02 6.08
N HIS A 124 22.55 -9.76 6.90
CA HIS A 124 22.26 -9.89 8.35
C HIS A 124 20.80 -10.27 8.68
N GLY A 125 20.19 -11.15 7.87
CA GLY A 125 18.80 -11.60 8.07
C GLY A 125 17.73 -10.56 7.70
N LYS A 126 18.09 -9.51 6.96
CA LYS A 126 17.18 -8.47 6.48
C LYS A 126 17.24 -8.33 4.97
N LEU A 127 16.11 -8.06 4.35
CA LEU A 127 16.00 -7.74 2.94
C LEU A 127 15.80 -6.23 2.77
N TYR A 128 16.69 -5.60 2.01
CA TYR A 128 16.74 -4.15 1.83
C TYR A 128 16.22 -3.76 0.44
N GLY A 129 15.43 -2.69 0.40
CA GLY A 129 14.94 -2.07 -0.83
C GLY A 129 13.61 -1.37 -0.64
N ARG A 130 13.22 -0.51 -1.58
CA ARG A 130 11.94 0.18 -1.60
C ARG A 130 10.81 -0.85 -1.74
N GLY A 131 9.79 -0.74 -0.88
CA GLY A 131 8.66 -1.67 -0.87
C GLY A 131 8.93 -3.02 -0.19
N SER A 132 10.14 -3.28 0.34
CA SER A 132 10.44 -4.53 1.02
C SER A 132 9.59 -4.73 2.29
N CYS A 133 9.33 -3.67 3.04
CA CYS A 133 8.49 -3.70 4.22
C CYS A 133 7.03 -3.32 3.87
N ASP A 134 6.84 -2.28 3.09
CA ASP A 134 5.57 -1.68 2.71
C ASP A 134 5.40 -1.78 1.19
N MET A 135 4.58 -2.80 0.67
CA MET A 135 4.17 -3.97 1.47
C MET A 135 4.41 -5.28 0.70
N LYS A 136 5.40 -5.31 -0.24
CA LYS A 136 5.67 -6.48 -1.10
C LYS A 136 5.95 -7.76 -0.32
N ALA A 137 6.62 -7.67 0.86
CA ALA A 137 6.83 -8.83 1.71
C ALA A 137 5.54 -9.34 2.35
N GLY A 138 4.63 -8.43 2.74
CA GLY A 138 3.31 -8.80 3.23
C GLY A 138 2.51 -9.56 2.17
N LEU A 139 2.42 -9.00 0.96
CA LEU A 139 1.75 -9.64 -0.16
C LEU A 139 2.37 -11.02 -0.49
N ALA A 140 3.70 -11.11 -0.56
CA ALA A 140 4.40 -12.38 -0.75
C ALA A 140 4.05 -13.38 0.35
N SER A 141 4.01 -12.96 1.62
CA SER A 141 3.64 -13.82 2.75
C SER A 141 2.22 -14.39 2.60
N GLY A 142 1.27 -13.59 2.13
CA GLY A 142 -0.09 -14.06 1.84
C GLY A 142 -0.14 -15.12 0.73
N ILE A 143 0.63 -14.92 -0.35
CA ILE A 143 0.72 -15.87 -1.46
C ILE A 143 1.37 -17.18 -0.99
N PHE A 144 2.48 -17.09 -0.26
CA PHE A 144 3.17 -18.27 0.27
C PHE A 144 2.36 -18.99 1.36
N ALA A 145 1.51 -18.31 2.10
CA ALA A 145 0.59 -19.00 3.01
C ALA A 145 -0.32 -19.97 2.25
N ILE A 146 -0.79 -19.61 1.04
CA ILE A 146 -1.56 -20.51 0.19
C ILE A 146 -0.67 -21.67 -0.31
N GLN A 147 0.52 -21.38 -0.84
CA GLN A 147 1.47 -22.41 -1.32
C GLN A 147 1.74 -23.44 -0.24
N ILE A 148 2.10 -23.00 0.97
CA ILE A 148 2.41 -23.87 2.10
C ILE A 148 1.21 -24.72 2.51
N LEU A 149 0.00 -24.16 2.52
CA LEU A 149 -1.20 -24.94 2.81
C LEU A 149 -1.45 -26.02 1.74
N GLN A 150 -1.17 -25.73 0.47
CA GLN A 150 -1.25 -26.71 -0.61
C GLN A 150 -0.20 -27.81 -0.46
N GLU A 151 1.05 -27.47 -0.13
CA GLU A 151 2.15 -28.41 0.07
C GLU A 151 1.89 -29.40 1.21
N ILE A 152 1.23 -28.97 2.28
CA ILE A 152 0.81 -29.85 3.38
C ILE A 152 -0.55 -30.49 3.17
N GLU A 153 -1.09 -30.42 1.94
CA GLU A 153 -2.40 -30.97 1.54
C GLU A 153 -3.57 -30.46 2.39
N PHE A 154 -3.46 -29.26 2.98
CA PHE A 154 -4.54 -28.62 3.69
C PHE A 154 -5.50 -27.92 2.74
N ILE A 155 -6.74 -28.35 2.71
CA ILE A 155 -7.78 -27.75 1.88
C ILE A 155 -8.69 -26.89 2.78
N PRO A 156 -8.75 -25.57 2.59
CA PRO A 156 -9.67 -24.71 3.32
C PRO A 156 -11.13 -25.06 2.96
N THR A 157 -12.02 -24.88 3.93
CA THR A 157 -13.44 -25.15 3.73
C THR A 157 -14.19 -24.00 3.03
N GLY A 158 -13.59 -22.82 2.94
CA GLY A 158 -14.11 -21.66 2.24
C GLY A 158 -13.18 -21.20 1.12
N ASN A 159 -13.67 -20.33 0.27
CA ASN A 159 -12.87 -19.74 -0.80
C ASN A 159 -11.83 -18.77 -0.24
N VAL A 160 -10.64 -18.75 -0.83
CA VAL A 160 -9.61 -17.76 -0.53
C VAL A 160 -9.31 -16.97 -1.80
N MET A 161 -9.24 -15.65 -1.65
CA MET A 161 -8.94 -14.73 -2.75
C MET A 161 -7.69 -13.93 -2.40
N VAL A 162 -6.72 -13.88 -3.31
CA VAL A 162 -5.60 -12.94 -3.23
C VAL A 162 -5.91 -11.75 -4.12
N GLN A 163 -5.77 -10.57 -3.59
CA GLN A 163 -5.91 -9.32 -4.33
C GLN A 163 -4.59 -8.55 -4.27
N SER A 164 -3.86 -8.54 -5.38
CA SER A 164 -2.72 -7.66 -5.59
C SER A 164 -3.21 -6.38 -6.24
N VAL A 165 -3.13 -5.27 -5.52
CA VAL A 165 -3.73 -4.01 -5.96
C VAL A 165 -2.69 -2.95 -6.29
N VAL A 166 -3.09 -1.96 -7.09
CA VAL A 166 -2.28 -0.81 -7.51
C VAL A 166 -2.79 0.46 -6.85
N GLY A 167 -1.90 1.47 -6.72
CA GLY A 167 -2.26 2.83 -6.34
C GLY A 167 -2.75 2.99 -4.91
N GLU A 168 -2.32 2.15 -3.98
CA GLU A 168 -2.65 2.32 -2.57
C GLU A 168 -2.02 3.60 -2.03
N GLU A 169 -0.73 3.78 -2.25
CA GLU A 169 0.11 4.90 -1.79
C GLU A 169 -0.28 6.26 -2.40
N SER A 170 -1.07 6.25 -3.46
CA SER A 170 -1.49 7.48 -4.15
C SER A 170 -2.96 7.83 -3.98
N GLY A 171 -3.84 6.86 -3.72
CA GLY A 171 -5.28 7.14 -3.59
C GLY A 171 -6.17 5.93 -3.42
N SER A 172 -5.60 4.75 -3.26
CA SER A 172 -6.30 3.46 -3.02
C SER A 172 -7.29 3.07 -4.14
N CYS A 173 -7.05 3.55 -5.38
CA CYS A 173 -7.93 3.29 -6.51
C CYS A 173 -8.06 1.80 -6.86
N GLY A 174 -6.99 1.01 -6.68
CA GLY A 174 -6.98 -0.42 -6.96
C GLY A 174 -7.93 -1.21 -6.06
N THR A 175 -7.84 -1.02 -4.75
CA THR A 175 -8.76 -1.68 -3.81
C THR A 175 -10.20 -1.26 -4.06
N LEU A 176 -10.44 0.04 -4.34
CA LEU A 176 -11.77 0.54 -4.67
C LEU A 176 -12.31 -0.12 -5.94
N ALA A 177 -11.49 -0.28 -6.99
CA ALA A 177 -11.89 -0.96 -8.21
C ALA A 177 -12.36 -2.40 -7.95
N ASN A 178 -11.66 -3.14 -7.10
CA ASN A 178 -12.09 -4.48 -6.70
C ASN A 178 -13.44 -4.47 -5.97
N VAL A 179 -13.64 -3.51 -5.06
CA VAL A 179 -14.91 -3.37 -4.32
C VAL A 179 -16.07 -3.04 -5.27
N VAL A 180 -15.89 -2.09 -6.18
CA VAL A 180 -16.91 -1.69 -7.17
C VAL A 180 -17.25 -2.82 -8.13
N LYS A 181 -16.26 -3.65 -8.49
CA LYS A 181 -16.49 -4.88 -9.30
C LYS A 181 -17.19 -6.01 -8.54
N GLY A 182 -17.40 -5.85 -7.23
CA GLY A 182 -18.16 -6.79 -6.40
C GLY A 182 -17.34 -7.90 -5.76
N TYR A 183 -16.00 -7.84 -5.78
CA TYR A 183 -15.20 -8.80 -5.02
C TYR A 183 -15.43 -8.62 -3.53
N SER A 184 -15.94 -9.66 -2.88
CA SER A 184 -16.28 -9.64 -1.46
C SER A 184 -16.01 -11.00 -0.79
N ALA A 185 -15.86 -11.00 0.52
CA ALA A 185 -15.69 -12.18 1.33
C ALA A 185 -16.25 -11.97 2.74
N ASP A 186 -16.35 -13.04 3.54
CA ASP A 186 -16.76 -12.96 4.96
C ASP A 186 -15.73 -12.21 5.82
N GLY A 187 -14.49 -12.17 5.41
CA GLY A 187 -13.43 -11.43 6.06
C GLY A 187 -12.29 -11.08 5.11
N ALA A 188 -11.49 -10.07 5.48
CA ALA A 188 -10.30 -9.68 4.74
C ALA A 188 -9.13 -9.47 5.70
N VAL A 189 -7.93 -9.83 5.26
CA VAL A 189 -6.66 -9.47 5.89
C VAL A 189 -5.92 -8.55 4.93
N ILE A 190 -5.67 -7.34 5.38
CA ILE A 190 -4.80 -6.38 4.70
C ILE A 190 -3.39 -6.66 5.22
N LEU A 191 -2.47 -6.95 4.29
CA LEU A 191 -1.16 -7.53 4.60
C LEU A 191 -0.08 -6.47 4.91
N GLU A 192 -0.50 -5.35 5.48
CA GLU A 192 0.35 -4.21 5.86
C GLU A 192 1.34 -4.51 7.00
N PRO A 193 2.44 -3.75 7.11
CA PRO A 193 3.47 -3.96 8.12
C PRO A 193 3.01 -3.53 9.53
N THR A 194 2.35 -4.41 10.24
CA THR A 194 1.78 -4.17 11.59
C THR A 194 2.66 -4.69 12.72
N SER A 195 3.93 -5.02 12.46
CA SER A 195 4.82 -5.70 13.43
C SER A 195 4.21 -6.98 14.00
N LEU A 196 3.51 -7.75 13.14
CA LEU A 196 2.79 -8.99 13.46
C LEU A 196 1.65 -8.81 14.48
N ASN A 197 1.17 -7.59 14.67
CA ASN A 197 -0.01 -7.33 15.48
C ASN A 197 -1.28 -7.30 14.62
N ILE A 198 -2.41 -7.63 15.23
CA ILE A 198 -3.71 -7.43 14.61
C ILE A 198 -4.11 -5.96 14.83
N CYS A 199 -4.28 -5.21 13.76
CA CYS A 199 -4.69 -3.81 13.77
C CYS A 199 -6.13 -3.68 13.24
N PRO A 200 -7.14 -3.79 14.09
CA PRO A 200 -8.55 -3.80 13.65
C PRO A 200 -9.07 -2.40 13.31
N ILE A 201 -8.30 -1.36 13.59
CA ILE A 201 -8.68 0.05 13.40
C ILE A 201 -7.47 0.82 12.90
N HIS A 202 -7.68 1.69 11.92
CA HIS A 202 -6.69 2.68 11.49
C HIS A 202 -7.34 4.08 11.40
N SER A 203 -6.52 5.13 11.42
CA SER A 203 -6.97 6.50 11.19
C SER A 203 -7.26 6.73 9.69
N GLY A 204 -8.19 7.62 9.39
CA GLY A 204 -8.34 8.13 8.03
C GLY A 204 -7.18 9.05 7.64
N ALA A 205 -6.93 9.18 6.34
CA ALA A 205 -5.96 10.12 5.77
C ALA A 205 -6.67 11.12 4.84
N LEU A 206 -6.18 12.36 4.82
CA LEU A 206 -6.65 13.39 3.91
C LEU A 206 -5.45 14.12 3.32
N ASN A 207 -5.27 14.02 2.00
CA ASN A 207 -4.29 14.79 1.27
C ASN A 207 -4.96 16.02 0.65
N PHE A 208 -4.31 17.17 0.77
CA PHE A 208 -4.80 18.40 0.16
C PHE A 208 -3.66 19.28 -0.35
N ARG A 209 -3.97 20.12 -1.32
CA ARG A 209 -3.05 21.09 -1.91
C ARG A 209 -3.54 22.51 -1.63
N LEU A 210 -2.66 23.35 -1.11
CA LEU A 210 -2.90 24.78 -0.93
C LEU A 210 -2.21 25.57 -2.05
N ILE A 211 -2.99 26.32 -2.81
CA ILE A 211 -2.49 27.22 -3.86
C ILE A 211 -2.50 28.63 -3.29
N ILE A 212 -1.31 29.21 -3.09
CA ILE A 212 -1.14 30.52 -2.49
C ILE A 212 -0.75 31.53 -3.56
N LEU A 213 -1.66 32.44 -3.87
CA LEU A 213 -1.43 33.43 -4.93
C LEU A 213 -0.64 34.65 -4.41
N GLY A 214 0.38 35.01 -5.16
CA GLY A 214 1.16 36.22 -5.00
C GLY A 214 0.91 37.22 -6.13
N LYS A 215 1.67 38.33 -6.12
CA LYS A 215 1.74 39.33 -7.18
C LYS A 215 3.19 39.69 -7.41
N ALA A 216 3.70 39.35 -8.59
CA ALA A 216 5.07 39.68 -8.98
C ALA A 216 5.30 41.22 -9.07
N THR A 217 6.50 41.67 -8.73
CA THR A 217 6.92 43.05 -8.86
C THR A 217 8.44 43.12 -8.99
N HIS A 218 8.97 44.26 -9.47
CA HIS A 218 10.39 44.49 -9.46
C HIS A 218 10.92 44.57 -8.03
N GLY A 219 12.11 43.99 -7.76
CA GLY A 219 12.66 43.91 -6.40
C GLY A 219 12.75 45.24 -5.65
N ALA A 220 13.12 46.33 -6.35
CA ALA A 220 13.15 47.69 -5.80
C ALA A 220 11.77 48.25 -5.47
N MET A 221 10.68 47.62 -5.92
CA MET A 221 9.30 48.00 -5.69
C MET A 221 8.53 46.95 -4.88
N ARG A 222 9.20 46.27 -3.97
CA ARG A 222 8.65 45.17 -3.17
C ARG A 222 7.24 45.42 -2.62
N LEU A 223 6.98 46.64 -2.13
CA LEU A 223 5.68 47.02 -1.54
C LEU A 223 4.52 47.09 -2.55
N LYS A 224 4.79 47.07 -3.87
CA LYS A 224 3.76 47.00 -4.92
C LYS A 224 3.40 45.57 -5.32
N GLY A 225 4.15 44.60 -4.84
CA GLY A 225 3.92 43.17 -5.01
C GLY A 225 3.32 42.52 -3.79
N VAL A 226 3.10 41.21 -3.87
CA VAL A 226 2.65 40.34 -2.77
C VAL A 226 3.45 39.05 -2.83
N SER A 227 4.26 38.78 -1.84
CA SER A 227 5.05 37.55 -1.75
C SER A 227 4.17 36.37 -1.36
N ALA A 228 4.06 35.37 -2.24
CA ALA A 228 3.42 34.11 -1.94
C ALA A 228 4.20 33.34 -0.84
N ILE A 229 5.54 33.47 -0.85
CA ILE A 229 6.43 32.83 0.14
C ILE A 229 6.15 33.36 1.55
N GLU A 230 6.01 34.69 1.70
CA GLU A 230 5.67 35.28 3.01
C GLU A 230 4.28 34.86 3.49
N LYS A 231 3.30 34.79 2.59
CA LYS A 231 1.96 34.27 2.91
C LYS A 231 2.02 32.80 3.36
N THR A 232 2.85 31.98 2.69
CA THR A 232 3.02 30.57 3.03
C THR A 232 3.49 30.40 4.47
N HIS A 233 4.42 31.26 4.94
CA HIS A 233 4.88 31.23 6.33
C HIS A 233 3.74 31.44 7.32
N LEU A 234 2.88 32.43 7.09
CA LEU A 234 1.73 32.71 7.95
C LEU A 234 0.70 31.56 7.95
N ILE A 235 0.42 31.01 6.78
CA ILE A 235 -0.50 29.88 6.61
C ILE A 235 0.05 28.64 7.33
N HIS A 236 1.35 28.36 7.19
CA HIS A 236 1.99 27.22 7.86
C HIS A 236 1.89 27.35 9.38
N GLN A 237 2.15 28.55 9.94
CA GLN A 237 1.96 28.78 11.39
C GLN A 237 0.52 28.54 11.84
N SER A 238 -0.46 28.95 11.03
CA SER A 238 -1.88 28.72 11.32
C SER A 238 -2.23 27.23 11.28
N ILE A 239 -1.64 26.47 10.34
CA ILE A 239 -1.80 25.00 10.27
C ILE A 239 -1.24 24.33 11.52
N LEU A 240 -0.05 24.72 11.99
CA LEU A 240 0.54 24.18 13.21
C LEU A 240 -0.32 24.50 14.45
N GLY A 241 -0.89 25.69 14.52
CA GLY A 241 -1.84 26.06 15.57
C GLY A 241 -3.11 25.20 15.53
N PHE A 242 -3.67 25.00 14.34
CA PHE A 242 -4.83 24.13 14.14
C PHE A 242 -4.53 22.66 14.49
N GLU A 243 -3.34 22.15 14.14
CA GLU A 243 -2.90 20.81 14.54
C GLU A 243 -2.90 20.65 16.07
N GLN A 244 -2.34 21.64 16.80
CA GLN A 244 -2.33 21.63 18.26
C GLN A 244 -3.73 21.65 18.87
N GLU A 245 -4.61 22.53 18.36
CA GLU A 245 -6.00 22.61 18.79
C GLU A 245 -6.73 21.28 18.54
N ARG A 246 -6.59 20.73 17.34
CA ARG A 246 -7.20 19.47 16.94
C ARG A 246 -6.75 18.29 17.82
N ASN A 247 -5.44 18.15 18.06
CA ASN A 247 -4.91 17.08 18.92
C ASN A 247 -5.30 17.26 20.39
N SER A 248 -5.49 18.51 20.86
CA SER A 248 -5.98 18.78 22.21
C SER A 248 -7.46 18.46 22.39
N ALA A 249 -8.25 18.70 21.36
CA ALA A 249 -9.69 18.46 21.37
C ALA A 249 -10.07 16.99 21.08
N TYR A 250 -9.21 16.28 20.34
CA TYR A 250 -9.48 14.91 19.95
C TYR A 250 -9.20 13.93 21.08
N GLN A 251 -10.25 13.23 21.52
CA GLN A 251 -10.17 12.21 22.57
C GLN A 251 -10.60 10.87 21.98
N SER A 252 -9.70 9.89 21.96
CA SER A 252 -10.00 8.54 21.53
C SER A 252 -9.21 7.53 22.33
N ASP A 253 -9.89 6.55 22.89
CA ASP A 253 -9.25 5.45 23.60
C ASP A 253 -8.34 4.59 22.70
N TYR A 254 -8.65 4.54 21.39
CA TYR A 254 -7.88 3.76 20.42
C TYR A 254 -6.52 4.39 20.09
N PHE A 255 -6.42 5.72 20.16
CA PHE A 255 -5.22 6.45 19.75
C PHE A 255 -4.49 7.15 20.91
N LYS A 256 -4.90 6.92 22.15
CA LYS A 256 -4.31 7.56 23.34
C LYS A 256 -2.83 7.26 23.59
N SER A 257 -2.29 6.18 23.00
CA SER A 257 -0.87 5.84 23.07
C SER A 257 0.00 6.65 22.11
N TYR A 258 -0.60 7.33 21.15
CA TYR A 258 0.10 8.18 20.18
C TYR A 258 0.25 9.59 20.76
N SER A 259 1.45 10.18 20.62
CA SER A 259 1.70 11.56 21.05
C SER A 259 0.89 12.58 20.26
N GLN A 260 0.55 12.24 19.01
CA GLN A 260 -0.33 13.01 18.13
C GLN A 260 -1.29 12.06 17.43
N ALA A 261 -2.58 12.13 17.75
CA ALA A 261 -3.60 11.27 17.18
C ALA A 261 -4.04 11.72 15.77
N ALA A 262 -3.85 13.00 15.46
CA ALA A 262 -4.26 13.63 14.21
C ALA A 262 -3.16 14.60 13.69
N PRO A 263 -1.99 14.09 13.29
CA PRO A 263 -0.89 14.93 12.79
C PRO A 263 -1.26 15.57 11.44
N ILE A 264 -0.71 16.78 11.20
CA ILE A 264 -0.80 17.46 9.91
C ILE A 264 0.61 17.65 9.37
N ASN A 265 0.96 16.93 8.32
CA ASN A 265 2.30 16.98 7.74
C ASN A 265 2.34 17.87 6.49
N LEU A 266 3.35 18.75 6.41
CA LEU A 266 3.66 19.49 5.20
C LEU A 266 4.69 18.68 4.40
N GLY A 267 4.23 17.89 3.43
CA GLY A 267 5.08 16.97 2.67
C GLY A 267 5.89 17.66 1.57
N THR A 268 5.30 18.63 0.88
CA THR A 268 5.96 19.31 -0.25
C THR A 268 5.62 20.79 -0.29
N ILE A 269 6.59 21.62 -0.63
CA ILE A 269 6.40 23.04 -0.94
C ILE A 269 7.09 23.38 -2.25
N GLN A 270 6.41 24.07 -3.16
CA GLN A 270 6.95 24.56 -4.44
C GLN A 270 6.49 25.97 -4.66
N GLY A 271 7.37 26.84 -5.16
CA GLY A 271 7.00 28.23 -5.43
C GLY A 271 8.22 29.14 -5.59
N GLY A 272 7.99 30.37 -6.08
CA GLY A 272 9.03 31.38 -6.28
C GLY A 272 8.73 32.30 -7.44
#